data_01949861d3566441dc87151c5cdd8ee8
#
_entry.id   01949861d3566441dc87151c5cdd8ee8
#
_cell.length_a   1.000
_cell.length_b   1.000
_cell.length_c   1.000
_cell.angle_alpha   90.00
_cell.angle_beta   90.00
_cell.angle_gamma   90.00
#
_symmetry.space_group_name_H-M   'P 1'
#
loop_
_entity.id
_entity.type
_entity.pdbx_description
1 polymer ?
#
loop_
_entity_poly.entity_id
_entity_poly.type
_entity_poly.pdbx_seq_one_letter_code
_entity_poly.pdbx_strand_id
1 'polypeptide(L)'
;MDTTTTRANRNVVLLDLDGTLTASHPGILASVVKVFEELDLPVPDEAALRRFIGPAISVSLRRNHVPEDQIERGVQIYRHYYADVSAFEDPAHPGALVPGRLYASVFPGIIDQLDEMRQLGFTLAVATCKPEYQAIPVCEHFGLSDHLDAVYGASVDDSRATKDKVIAYAFEGLGFSADKGDRALMVGDRWTDADGAREMGLDCLGCGWGYAEPGELKEHGAYKVIDRVDQLADTVKEYFA
;
A
#
# COMPACT_ATOMS: atom_id res chain seq x y z
N MET A 1 -43.35 -4.61 -16.78
CA MET A 1 -43.00 -4.91 -15.37
C MET A 1 -41.52 -4.79 -15.23
N ASP A 2 -41.07 -3.59 -14.84
CA ASP A 2 -39.65 -3.33 -14.59
C ASP A 2 -39.26 -4.02 -13.30
N THR A 3 -38.56 -5.13 -13.39
CA THR A 3 -37.90 -5.74 -12.24
C THR A 3 -36.65 -4.93 -11.95
N THR A 4 -36.80 -3.81 -11.24
CA THR A 4 -35.68 -3.12 -10.62
C THR A 4 -35.15 -4.08 -9.55
N THR A 5 -34.18 -4.89 -9.91
CA THR A 5 -33.43 -5.70 -8.94
C THR A 5 -32.71 -4.70 -8.05
N THR A 6 -33.22 -4.48 -6.86
CA THR A 6 -32.60 -3.62 -5.86
C THR A 6 -31.27 -4.29 -5.50
N ARG A 7 -30.16 -3.73 -5.97
CA ARG A 7 -28.82 -4.18 -5.60
C ARG A 7 -28.69 -4.10 -4.07
N ALA A 8 -28.25 -5.17 -3.44
CA ALA A 8 -27.97 -5.18 -2.00
C ALA A 8 -26.87 -4.16 -1.66
N ASN A 9 -26.98 -3.52 -0.52
CA ASN A 9 -25.95 -2.65 0.04
C ASN A 9 -24.65 -3.44 0.20
N ARG A 10 -23.52 -2.80 -0.11
CA ARG A 10 -22.19 -3.43 0.01
C ARG A 10 -21.38 -2.75 1.10
N ASN A 11 -20.63 -3.56 1.82
CA ASN A 11 -19.56 -3.10 2.69
C ASN A 11 -18.22 -3.31 1.95
N VAL A 12 -17.52 -2.21 1.69
CA VAL A 12 -16.28 -2.17 0.94
C VAL A 12 -15.12 -1.91 1.90
N VAL A 13 -14.09 -2.75 1.83
CA VAL A 13 -12.84 -2.56 2.57
C VAL A 13 -11.77 -2.18 1.56
N LEU A 14 -11.28 -0.96 1.65
CA LEU A 14 -10.14 -0.48 0.87
C LEU A 14 -8.87 -0.71 1.68
N LEU A 15 -7.89 -1.39 1.11
CA LEU A 15 -6.67 -1.84 1.78
C LEU A 15 -5.46 -1.15 1.14
N ASP A 16 -4.59 -0.52 1.91
CA ASP A 16 -3.28 -0.17 1.37
C ASP A 16 -2.44 -1.43 1.15
N LEU A 17 -1.36 -1.32 0.40
CA LEU A 17 -0.50 -2.44 0.02
C LEU A 17 0.79 -2.46 0.85
N ASP A 18 1.65 -1.46 0.66
CA ASP A 18 2.98 -1.41 1.27
C ASP A 18 2.88 -1.02 2.76
N GLY A 19 3.25 -1.92 3.67
CA GLY A 19 3.12 -1.71 5.13
C GLY A 19 1.79 -2.20 5.71
N THR A 20 0.80 -2.50 4.88
CA THR A 20 -0.51 -3.01 5.29
C THR A 20 -0.68 -4.48 4.96
N LEU A 21 -0.61 -4.85 3.68
CA LEU A 21 -0.67 -6.24 3.22
C LEU A 21 0.73 -6.85 3.07
N THR A 22 1.70 -6.04 2.63
CA THR A 22 3.07 -6.50 2.35
C THR A 22 4.12 -5.75 3.15
N ALA A 23 5.12 -6.49 3.64
CA ALA A 23 6.36 -5.97 4.20
C ALA A 23 7.33 -5.64 3.05
N SER A 24 7.16 -4.49 2.41
CA SER A 24 7.89 -4.06 1.20
C SER A 24 9.25 -3.41 1.49
N HIS A 25 9.55 -3.12 2.76
CA HIS A 25 10.78 -2.42 3.14
C HIS A 25 12.08 -3.07 2.65
N PRO A 26 12.26 -4.42 2.59
CA PRO A 26 13.52 -4.99 2.13
C PRO A 26 13.88 -4.55 0.72
N GLY A 27 12.91 -4.58 -0.19
CA GLY A 27 13.12 -4.18 -1.59
C GLY A 27 13.34 -2.69 -1.78
N ILE A 28 12.64 -1.86 -1.00
CA ILE A 28 12.86 -0.41 -0.99
C ILE A 28 14.30 -0.12 -0.56
N LEU A 29 14.71 -0.66 0.60
CA LEU A 29 16.03 -0.39 1.17
C LEU A 29 17.17 -0.94 0.30
N ALA A 30 17.01 -2.15 -0.22
CA ALA A 30 18.00 -2.75 -1.13
C ALA A 30 18.17 -1.92 -2.40
N SER A 31 17.08 -1.41 -2.98
CA SER A 31 17.14 -0.53 -4.15
C SER A 31 17.76 0.83 -3.82
N VAL A 32 17.54 1.37 -2.62
CA VAL A 32 18.23 2.58 -2.15
C VAL A 32 19.73 2.34 -1.98
N VAL A 33 20.14 1.23 -1.40
CA VAL A 33 21.57 0.87 -1.30
C VAL A 33 22.23 0.89 -2.68
N LYS A 34 21.59 0.33 -3.71
CA LYS A 34 22.06 0.37 -5.09
C LYS A 34 22.27 1.79 -5.63
N VAL A 35 21.41 2.75 -5.22
CA VAL A 35 21.58 4.16 -5.61
C VAL A 35 22.92 4.69 -5.08
N PHE A 36 23.21 4.51 -3.79
CA PHE A 36 24.44 5.01 -3.19
C PHE A 36 25.69 4.31 -3.75
N GLU A 37 25.63 2.99 -3.98
CA GLU A 37 26.70 2.23 -4.62
C GLU A 37 27.01 2.75 -6.03
N GLU A 38 26.00 2.97 -6.89
CA GLU A 38 26.21 3.41 -8.27
C GLU A 38 26.55 4.91 -8.42
N LEU A 39 26.22 5.71 -7.41
CA LEU A 39 26.63 7.12 -7.35
C LEU A 39 28.01 7.30 -6.71
N ASP A 40 28.66 6.20 -6.28
CA ASP A 40 29.93 6.20 -5.55
C ASP A 40 29.87 7.08 -4.27
N LEU A 41 28.71 6.99 -3.57
CA LEU A 41 28.44 7.70 -2.33
C LEU A 41 28.44 6.73 -1.14
N PRO A 42 28.77 7.20 0.08
CA PRO A 42 28.65 6.38 1.29
C PRO A 42 27.21 5.93 1.52
N VAL A 43 26.99 4.62 1.67
CA VAL A 43 25.66 4.07 2.01
C VAL A 43 25.25 4.56 3.41
N PRO A 44 24.05 5.15 3.57
CA PRO A 44 23.55 5.57 4.87
C PRO A 44 23.44 4.41 5.87
N ASP A 45 23.47 4.71 7.16
CA ASP A 45 23.21 3.72 8.20
C ASP A 45 21.75 3.20 8.16
N GLU A 46 21.46 2.12 8.88
CA GLU A 46 20.14 1.49 8.88
C GLU A 46 19.03 2.47 9.30
N ALA A 47 19.29 3.33 10.27
CA ALA A 47 18.31 4.30 10.76
C ALA A 47 17.97 5.37 9.70
N ALA A 48 18.98 5.80 8.93
CA ALA A 48 18.79 6.71 7.82
C ALA A 48 18.10 6.02 6.62
N LEU A 49 18.46 4.77 6.32
CA LEU A 49 17.79 3.98 5.29
C LEU A 49 16.30 3.79 5.57
N ARG A 50 15.92 3.48 6.82
CA ARG A 50 14.49 3.33 7.20
C ARG A 50 13.66 4.58 6.91
N ARG A 51 14.24 5.79 6.94
CA ARG A 51 13.56 7.04 6.59
C ARG A 51 13.27 7.24 5.10
N PHE A 52 13.76 6.32 4.24
CA PHE A 52 13.36 6.27 2.83
C PHE A 52 11.97 5.67 2.61
N ILE A 53 11.42 4.96 3.61
CA ILE A 53 10.10 4.33 3.51
C ILE A 53 9.02 5.40 3.69
N GLY A 54 8.20 5.61 2.66
CA GLY A 54 7.06 6.53 2.65
C GLY A 54 7.26 7.79 1.82
N PRO A 55 8.31 8.62 2.03
CA PRO A 55 8.52 9.82 1.21
C PRO A 55 8.92 9.48 -0.23
N ALA A 56 8.68 10.42 -1.16
CA ALA A 56 9.19 10.31 -2.53
C ALA A 56 10.73 10.17 -2.52
N ILE A 57 11.25 9.27 -3.37
CA ILE A 57 12.68 8.94 -3.42
C ILE A 57 13.56 10.19 -3.61
N SER A 58 13.17 11.13 -4.47
CA SER A 58 13.92 12.37 -4.70
C SER A 58 14.02 13.24 -3.44
N VAL A 59 12.98 13.26 -2.60
CA VAL A 59 12.97 13.98 -1.32
C VAL A 59 13.92 13.31 -0.34
N SER A 60 13.89 11.97 -0.26
CA SER A 60 14.74 11.20 0.64
C SER A 60 16.22 11.28 0.24
N LEU A 61 16.54 11.27 -1.05
CA LEU A 61 17.91 11.47 -1.54
C LEU A 61 18.47 12.84 -1.13
N ARG A 62 17.69 13.94 -1.28
CA ARG A 62 18.08 15.27 -0.82
C ARG A 62 18.32 15.33 0.68
N ARG A 63 17.44 14.72 1.47
CA ARG A 63 17.59 14.63 2.94
C ARG A 63 18.84 13.89 3.38
N ASN A 64 19.32 12.96 2.55
CA ASN A 64 20.54 12.20 2.78
C ASN A 64 21.75 12.78 2.02
N HIS A 65 21.71 14.09 1.69
CA HIS A 65 22.82 14.87 1.16
C HIS A 65 23.37 14.39 -0.20
N VAL A 66 22.57 13.70 -1.00
CA VAL A 66 22.93 13.42 -2.40
C VAL A 66 23.03 14.75 -3.17
N PRO A 67 24.12 15.02 -3.90
CA PRO A 67 24.28 16.26 -4.68
C PRO A 67 23.09 16.51 -5.62
N GLU A 68 22.64 17.76 -5.74
CA GLU A 68 21.44 18.10 -6.51
C GLU A 68 21.53 17.69 -7.99
N ASP A 69 22.73 17.78 -8.59
CA ASP A 69 23.01 17.36 -9.96
C ASP A 69 22.98 15.82 -10.14
N GLN A 70 22.96 15.05 -9.05
CA GLN A 70 22.87 13.58 -9.08
C GLN A 70 21.48 13.06 -8.69
N ILE A 71 20.56 13.91 -8.20
CA ILE A 71 19.24 13.47 -7.73
C ILE A 71 18.46 12.75 -8.83
N GLU A 72 18.41 13.31 -10.04
CA GLU A 72 17.68 12.69 -11.15
C GLU A 72 18.25 11.32 -11.51
N ARG A 73 19.58 11.21 -11.58
CA ARG A 73 20.26 9.94 -11.80
C ARG A 73 19.97 8.95 -10.68
N GLY A 74 20.00 9.38 -9.42
CA GLY A 74 19.66 8.54 -8.27
C GLY A 74 18.19 8.01 -8.33
N VAL A 75 17.25 8.84 -8.75
CA VAL A 75 15.86 8.43 -8.97
C VAL A 75 15.77 7.37 -10.09
N GLN A 76 16.51 7.54 -11.18
CA GLN A 76 16.55 6.57 -12.29
C GLN A 76 17.15 5.23 -11.85
N ILE A 77 18.25 5.25 -11.09
CA ILE A 77 18.87 4.03 -10.54
C ILE A 77 17.88 3.33 -9.60
N TYR A 78 17.24 4.06 -8.69
CA TYR A 78 16.23 3.48 -7.81
C TYR A 78 15.11 2.79 -8.61
N ARG A 79 14.53 3.46 -9.59
CA ARG A 79 13.47 2.90 -10.44
C ARG A 79 13.93 1.65 -11.18
N HIS A 80 15.15 1.68 -11.69
CA HIS A 80 15.76 0.54 -12.38
C HIS A 80 15.81 -0.71 -11.50
N TYR A 81 16.36 -0.60 -10.29
CA TYR A 81 16.46 -1.74 -9.37
C TYR A 81 15.13 -2.10 -8.72
N TYR A 82 14.29 -1.10 -8.46
CA TYR A 82 13.00 -1.34 -7.81
C TYR A 82 11.96 -1.94 -8.76
N ALA A 83 11.95 -1.54 -10.04
CA ALA A 83 10.90 -1.92 -10.98
C ALA A 83 11.35 -2.81 -12.14
N ASP A 84 12.58 -2.62 -12.67
CA ASP A 84 12.91 -3.12 -14.00
C ASP A 84 13.82 -4.35 -13.96
N VAL A 85 14.83 -4.38 -13.09
CA VAL A 85 15.87 -5.41 -13.09
C VAL A 85 15.71 -6.38 -11.93
N SER A 86 15.77 -7.67 -12.22
CA SER A 86 15.77 -8.74 -11.21
C SER A 86 17.18 -8.88 -10.61
N ALA A 87 17.44 -8.16 -9.51
CA ALA A 87 18.75 -8.07 -8.88
C ALA A 87 18.80 -8.64 -7.44
N PHE A 88 17.65 -9.01 -6.89
CA PHE A 88 17.53 -9.46 -5.50
C PHE A 88 17.00 -10.89 -5.46
N GLU A 89 17.48 -11.69 -4.51
CA GLU A 89 17.00 -13.06 -4.32
C GLU A 89 15.54 -13.05 -3.81
N ASP A 90 14.66 -13.79 -4.49
CA ASP A 90 13.24 -13.86 -4.15
C ASP A 90 13.04 -14.61 -2.81
N PRO A 91 12.47 -13.98 -1.77
CA PRO A 91 12.21 -14.67 -0.52
C PRO A 91 11.18 -15.79 -0.64
N ALA A 92 10.28 -15.72 -1.63
CA ALA A 92 9.24 -16.72 -1.87
C ALA A 92 9.74 -17.91 -2.71
N HIS A 93 10.75 -17.69 -3.59
CA HIS A 93 11.27 -18.68 -4.52
C HIS A 93 12.80 -18.70 -4.50
N PRO A 94 13.44 -19.38 -3.53
CA PRO A 94 14.90 -19.42 -3.38
C PRO A 94 15.63 -19.79 -4.68
N GLY A 95 16.63 -19.01 -5.04
CA GLY A 95 17.40 -19.15 -6.29
C GLY A 95 16.84 -18.40 -7.49
N ALA A 96 15.65 -17.80 -7.39
CA ALA A 96 15.14 -16.85 -8.38
C ALA A 96 15.58 -15.42 -8.02
N LEU A 97 15.74 -14.57 -9.04
CA LEU A 97 15.98 -13.15 -8.83
C LEU A 97 14.75 -12.34 -9.20
N VAL A 98 14.47 -11.31 -8.42
CA VAL A 98 13.32 -10.41 -8.59
C VAL A 98 13.74 -8.94 -8.52
N PRO A 99 12.95 -8.00 -9.09
CA PRO A 99 13.13 -6.58 -8.85
C PRO A 99 12.75 -6.22 -7.40
N GLY A 100 13.23 -5.07 -6.92
CA GLY A 100 13.03 -4.62 -5.54
C GLY A 100 11.57 -4.63 -5.10
N ARG A 101 10.61 -4.28 -5.98
CA ARG A 101 9.18 -4.32 -5.65
C ARG A 101 8.65 -5.71 -5.27
N LEU A 102 9.34 -6.78 -5.69
CA LEU A 102 9.01 -8.18 -5.36
C LEU A 102 9.95 -8.77 -4.30
N TYR A 103 11.03 -8.05 -3.94
CA TYR A 103 11.88 -8.40 -2.79
C TYR A 103 11.19 -7.96 -1.49
N ALA A 104 10.11 -8.65 -1.16
CA ALA A 104 9.16 -8.35 -0.11
C ALA A 104 8.55 -9.64 0.44
N SER A 105 7.59 -9.54 1.33
CA SER A 105 6.77 -10.67 1.78
C SER A 105 5.37 -10.19 2.15
N VAL A 106 4.38 -11.06 2.14
CA VAL A 106 3.07 -10.80 2.75
C VAL A 106 3.23 -10.89 4.27
N PHE A 107 2.58 -9.98 5.01
CA PHE A 107 2.57 -10.11 6.48
C PHE A 107 1.88 -11.42 6.88
N PRO A 108 2.46 -12.18 7.83
CA PRO A 108 1.90 -13.46 8.27
C PRO A 108 0.44 -13.32 8.71
N GLY A 109 -0.44 -14.17 8.18
CA GLY A 109 -1.86 -14.19 8.50
C GLY A 109 -2.74 -13.28 7.63
N ILE A 110 -2.20 -12.41 6.79
CA ILE A 110 -2.99 -11.52 5.91
C ILE A 110 -3.94 -12.31 5.02
N ILE A 111 -3.46 -13.37 4.38
CA ILE A 111 -4.31 -14.19 3.48
C ILE A 111 -5.52 -14.74 4.24
N ASP A 112 -5.32 -15.27 5.43
CA ASP A 112 -6.40 -15.82 6.27
C ASP A 112 -7.43 -14.72 6.60
N GLN A 113 -6.96 -13.50 6.90
CA GLN A 113 -7.84 -12.36 7.21
C GLN A 113 -8.62 -11.88 5.98
N LEU A 114 -8.01 -11.86 4.80
CA LEU A 114 -8.70 -11.55 3.54
C LEU A 114 -9.79 -12.58 3.26
N ASP A 115 -9.49 -13.87 3.41
CA ASP A 115 -10.46 -14.95 3.22
C ASP A 115 -11.63 -14.87 4.20
N GLU A 116 -11.37 -14.58 5.46
CA GLU A 116 -12.41 -14.39 6.46
C GLU A 116 -13.31 -13.21 6.12
N MET A 117 -12.75 -12.06 5.74
CA MET A 117 -13.54 -10.91 5.30
C MET A 117 -14.37 -11.21 4.06
N ARG A 118 -13.86 -11.96 3.10
CA ARG A 118 -14.62 -12.42 1.91
C ARG A 118 -15.78 -13.34 2.30
N GLN A 119 -15.58 -14.28 3.23
CA GLN A 119 -16.63 -15.15 3.75
C GLN A 119 -17.75 -14.37 4.47
N LEU A 120 -17.39 -13.23 5.08
CA LEU A 120 -18.36 -12.30 5.67
C LEU A 120 -19.11 -11.46 4.62
N GLY A 121 -18.75 -11.57 3.32
CA GLY A 121 -19.42 -10.90 2.21
C GLY A 121 -18.94 -9.48 1.94
N PHE A 122 -17.77 -9.10 2.45
CA PHE A 122 -17.14 -7.80 2.14
C PHE A 122 -16.57 -7.79 0.71
N THR A 123 -16.65 -6.63 0.06
CA THR A 123 -15.89 -6.33 -1.16
C THR A 123 -14.51 -5.83 -0.74
N LEU A 124 -13.44 -6.48 -1.20
CA LEU A 124 -12.07 -6.17 -0.83
C LEU A 124 -11.31 -5.61 -2.04
N ALA A 125 -10.77 -4.40 -1.91
CA ALA A 125 -9.95 -3.83 -2.98
C ALA A 125 -8.70 -3.15 -2.42
N VAL A 126 -7.59 -3.27 -3.13
CA VAL A 126 -6.41 -2.45 -2.84
C VAL A 126 -6.67 -1.02 -3.32
N ALA A 127 -6.31 -0.05 -2.46
CA ALA A 127 -6.29 1.38 -2.77
C ALA A 127 -4.96 1.97 -2.27
N THR A 128 -3.93 1.97 -3.13
CA THR A 128 -2.55 2.30 -2.75
C THR A 128 -1.98 3.49 -3.51
N CYS A 129 -1.13 4.28 -2.83
CA CYS A 129 -0.33 5.32 -3.49
C CYS A 129 0.83 4.73 -4.33
N LYS A 130 1.09 3.43 -4.27
CA LYS A 130 1.97 2.76 -5.21
C LYS A 130 1.39 2.86 -6.62
N PRO A 131 2.20 3.15 -7.66
CA PRO A 131 1.71 3.15 -9.04
C PRO A 131 1.03 1.82 -9.40
N GLU A 132 -0.17 1.90 -10.00
CA GLU A 132 -1.01 0.72 -10.28
C GLU A 132 -0.28 -0.36 -11.08
N TYR A 133 0.51 0.03 -12.09
CA TYR A 133 1.31 -0.88 -12.90
C TYR A 133 2.40 -1.64 -12.10
N GLN A 134 2.73 -1.17 -10.89
CA GLN A 134 3.63 -1.86 -9.96
C GLN A 134 2.84 -2.64 -8.89
N ALA A 135 1.69 -2.13 -8.45
CA ALA A 135 0.85 -2.76 -7.44
C ALA A 135 0.25 -4.08 -7.93
N ILE A 136 -0.25 -4.11 -9.17
CA ILE A 136 -0.84 -5.32 -9.77
C ILE A 136 0.17 -6.49 -9.78
N PRO A 137 1.38 -6.37 -10.33
CA PRO A 137 2.36 -7.46 -10.30
C PRO A 137 2.78 -7.91 -8.89
N VAL A 138 2.76 -7.00 -7.90
CA VAL A 138 3.01 -7.36 -6.50
C VAL A 138 1.88 -8.23 -5.96
N CYS A 139 0.63 -7.84 -6.19
CA CYS A 139 -0.52 -8.64 -5.76
C CYS A 139 -0.56 -10.01 -6.44
N GLU A 140 -0.22 -10.09 -7.72
CA GLU A 140 -0.13 -11.34 -8.49
C GLU A 140 0.99 -12.25 -7.96
N HIS A 141 2.20 -11.69 -7.77
CA HIS A 141 3.37 -12.45 -7.33
C HIS A 141 3.18 -13.12 -5.96
N PHE A 142 2.50 -12.41 -5.05
CA PHE A 142 2.24 -12.89 -3.70
C PHE A 142 0.89 -13.60 -3.52
N GLY A 143 0.14 -13.86 -4.61
CA GLY A 143 -1.16 -14.52 -4.57
C GLY A 143 -2.28 -13.70 -3.94
N LEU A 144 -2.06 -12.40 -3.66
CA LEU A 144 -3.08 -11.52 -3.08
C LEU A 144 -4.26 -11.32 -4.04
N SER A 145 -4.02 -11.35 -5.35
CA SER A 145 -5.05 -11.14 -6.38
C SER A 145 -6.20 -12.14 -6.29
N ASP A 146 -5.96 -13.35 -5.80
CA ASP A 146 -6.99 -14.39 -5.65
C ASP A 146 -7.96 -14.09 -4.49
N HIS A 147 -7.56 -13.19 -3.58
CA HIS A 147 -8.29 -12.81 -2.37
C HIS A 147 -8.90 -11.40 -2.45
N LEU A 148 -8.71 -10.69 -3.55
CA LEU A 148 -9.15 -9.31 -3.77
C LEU A 148 -10.11 -9.22 -4.96
N ASP A 149 -11.07 -8.30 -4.92
CA ASP A 149 -11.96 -8.02 -6.04
C ASP A 149 -11.33 -7.09 -7.07
N ALA A 150 -10.41 -6.20 -6.64
CA ALA A 150 -9.70 -5.28 -7.52
C ALA A 150 -8.43 -4.69 -6.88
N VAL A 151 -7.57 -4.14 -7.73
CA VAL A 151 -6.37 -3.39 -7.32
C VAL A 151 -6.40 -2.02 -7.98
N TYR A 152 -6.41 -0.97 -7.16
CA TYR A 152 -6.37 0.43 -7.59
C TYR A 152 -5.11 1.09 -7.03
N GLY A 153 -4.37 1.78 -7.88
CA GLY A 153 -3.12 2.43 -7.52
C GLY A 153 -2.99 3.84 -8.07
N ALA A 154 -1.90 4.52 -7.75
CA ALA A 154 -1.57 5.82 -8.31
C ALA A 154 -1.38 5.76 -9.82
N SER A 155 -1.62 6.88 -10.53
CA SER A 155 -1.32 7.02 -11.96
C SER A 155 0.17 7.34 -12.19
N VAL A 156 0.64 7.09 -13.41
CA VAL A 156 2.04 7.35 -13.80
C VAL A 156 2.31 8.85 -13.98
N ASP A 157 1.29 9.61 -14.34
CA ASP A 157 1.33 11.05 -14.64
C ASP A 157 1.08 11.94 -13.41
N ASP A 158 1.08 11.36 -12.21
CA ASP A 158 0.80 12.01 -10.92
C ASP A 158 -0.60 12.67 -10.80
N SER A 159 -1.48 12.53 -11.79
CA SER A 159 -2.85 13.08 -11.71
C SER A 159 -3.66 12.42 -10.59
N ARG A 160 -3.33 11.17 -10.24
CA ARG A 160 -3.88 10.37 -9.15
C ARG A 160 -2.76 9.89 -8.22
N ALA A 161 -2.04 10.82 -7.58
CA ALA A 161 -0.89 10.51 -6.74
C ALA A 161 -1.21 10.43 -5.24
N THR A 162 -2.35 10.99 -4.81
CA THR A 162 -2.76 11.07 -3.40
C THR A 162 -3.82 10.04 -3.05
N LYS A 163 -3.92 9.66 -1.77
CA LYS A 163 -4.80 8.57 -1.32
C LYS A 163 -6.29 8.88 -1.58
N ASP A 164 -6.73 10.12 -1.37
CA ASP A 164 -8.09 10.58 -1.68
C ASP A 164 -8.46 10.34 -3.16
N LYS A 165 -7.56 10.66 -4.09
CA LYS A 165 -7.77 10.45 -5.52
C LYS A 165 -7.77 8.97 -5.91
N VAL A 166 -6.95 8.16 -5.24
CA VAL A 166 -6.96 6.70 -5.44
C VAL A 166 -8.27 6.11 -4.91
N ILE A 167 -8.74 6.54 -3.75
CA ILE A 167 -10.04 6.12 -3.20
C ILE A 167 -11.20 6.51 -4.13
N ALA A 168 -11.20 7.75 -4.66
CA ALA A 168 -12.20 8.20 -5.62
C ALA A 168 -12.22 7.31 -6.88
N TYR A 169 -11.05 6.98 -7.40
CA TYR A 169 -10.88 6.08 -8.55
C TYR A 169 -11.35 4.65 -8.23
N ALA A 170 -11.04 4.14 -7.04
CA ALA A 170 -11.54 2.84 -6.59
C ALA A 170 -13.07 2.81 -6.48
N PHE A 171 -13.68 3.89 -6.00
CA PHE A 171 -15.14 4.02 -5.93
C PHE A 171 -15.79 4.02 -7.31
N GLU A 172 -15.20 4.71 -8.27
CA GLU A 172 -15.65 4.69 -9.67
C GLU A 172 -15.57 3.27 -10.24
N GLY A 173 -14.41 2.61 -10.12
CA GLY A 173 -14.18 1.26 -10.64
C GLY A 173 -15.07 0.20 -10.00
N LEU A 174 -15.33 0.30 -8.69
CA LEU A 174 -16.23 -0.60 -7.96
C LEU A 174 -17.72 -0.25 -8.18
N GLY A 175 -18.04 0.92 -8.78
CA GLY A 175 -19.40 1.43 -8.85
C GLY A 175 -20.00 1.64 -7.47
N PHE A 176 -19.18 2.13 -6.50
CA PHE A 176 -19.61 2.45 -5.14
C PHE A 176 -20.63 3.59 -5.12
N SER A 177 -21.64 3.50 -4.27
CA SER A 177 -22.64 4.55 -4.14
C SER A 177 -23.18 4.60 -2.71
N ALA A 178 -22.78 5.62 -1.96
CA ALA A 178 -23.30 5.90 -0.62
C ALA A 178 -24.81 6.15 -0.63
N ASP A 179 -25.34 6.80 -1.68
CA ASP A 179 -26.79 7.04 -1.83
C ASP A 179 -27.60 5.74 -1.97
N LYS A 180 -26.94 4.66 -2.38
CA LYS A 180 -27.55 3.32 -2.46
C LYS A 180 -27.30 2.49 -1.21
N GLY A 181 -26.71 3.10 -0.17
CA GLY A 181 -26.43 2.46 1.10
C GLY A 181 -25.11 1.70 1.17
N ASP A 182 -24.23 1.82 0.18
CA ASP A 182 -22.87 1.25 0.29
C ASP A 182 -22.10 1.98 1.41
N ARG A 183 -21.34 1.22 2.21
CA ARG A 183 -20.43 1.74 3.23
C ARG A 183 -19.01 1.34 2.90
N ALA A 184 -18.01 2.15 3.27
CA ALA A 184 -16.62 1.84 3.04
C ALA A 184 -15.76 2.15 4.28
N LEU A 185 -14.67 1.40 4.43
CA LEU A 185 -13.62 1.59 5.43
C LEU A 185 -12.27 1.54 4.73
N MET A 186 -11.37 2.50 5.03
CA MET A 186 -9.97 2.42 4.65
C MET A 186 -9.19 1.66 5.72
N VAL A 187 -8.27 0.81 5.30
CA VAL A 187 -7.32 0.09 6.16
C VAL A 187 -5.92 0.43 5.68
N GLY A 188 -5.10 1.01 6.54
CA GLY A 188 -3.75 1.44 6.15
C GLY A 188 -2.83 1.65 7.34
N ASP A 189 -1.55 1.84 7.06
CA ASP A 189 -0.52 1.93 8.09
C ASP A 189 0.14 3.31 8.18
N ARG A 190 -0.27 4.29 7.36
CA ARG A 190 0.34 5.62 7.36
C ARG A 190 -0.70 6.73 7.52
N TRP A 191 -0.20 7.90 7.91
CA TRP A 191 -0.98 9.13 7.97
C TRP A 191 -1.70 9.46 6.66
N THR A 192 -1.11 9.13 5.51
CA THR A 192 -1.71 9.32 4.19
C THR A 192 -3.02 8.56 4.02
N ASP A 193 -3.14 7.37 4.63
CA ASP A 193 -4.35 6.57 4.59
C ASP A 193 -5.45 7.21 5.43
N ALA A 194 -5.11 7.65 6.63
CA ALA A 194 -6.05 8.33 7.53
C ALA A 194 -6.53 9.67 6.95
N ASP A 195 -5.61 10.49 6.44
CA ASP A 195 -5.95 11.78 5.84
C ASP A 195 -6.76 11.62 4.55
N GLY A 196 -6.34 10.72 3.64
CA GLY A 196 -7.08 10.48 2.41
C GLY A 196 -8.47 9.87 2.64
N ALA A 197 -8.61 8.97 3.61
CA ALA A 197 -9.92 8.47 4.03
C ALA A 197 -10.82 9.61 4.54
N ARG A 198 -10.30 10.46 5.43
CA ARG A 198 -11.03 11.61 5.98
C ARG A 198 -11.47 12.58 4.87
N GLU A 199 -10.63 12.88 3.89
CA GLU A 199 -10.98 13.73 2.75
C GLU A 199 -12.13 13.15 1.92
N MET A 200 -12.27 11.83 1.90
CA MET A 200 -13.36 11.11 1.23
C MET A 200 -14.57 10.83 2.14
N GLY A 201 -14.56 11.34 3.38
CA GLY A 201 -15.64 11.12 4.36
C GLY A 201 -15.70 9.69 4.90
N LEU A 202 -14.56 8.98 4.91
CA LEU A 202 -14.42 7.63 5.43
C LEU A 202 -13.66 7.63 6.74
N ASP A 203 -13.89 6.58 7.54
CA ASP A 203 -12.99 6.22 8.63
C ASP A 203 -11.79 5.43 8.12
N CYS A 204 -10.69 5.48 8.88
CA CYS A 204 -9.49 4.69 8.65
C CYS A 204 -9.20 3.78 9.85
N LEU A 205 -9.09 2.48 9.61
CA LEU A 205 -8.55 1.51 10.56
C LEU A 205 -7.02 1.45 10.38
N GLY A 206 -6.29 1.83 11.42
CA GLY A 206 -4.83 1.87 11.40
C GLY A 206 -4.20 0.51 11.69
N CYS A 207 -3.17 0.15 10.92
CA CYS A 207 -2.36 -1.05 11.08
C CYS A 207 -1.05 -0.73 11.82
N GLY A 208 -0.94 -1.11 13.10
CA GLY A 208 0.21 -0.82 13.95
C GLY A 208 1.46 -1.66 13.64
N TRP A 209 1.34 -2.69 12.79
CA TRP A 209 2.48 -3.51 12.33
C TRP A 209 3.24 -2.91 11.14
N GLY A 210 2.74 -1.82 10.55
CA GLY A 210 3.30 -1.18 9.37
C GLY A 210 4.43 -0.18 9.65
N TYR A 211 4.44 0.91 8.92
CA TYR A 211 5.55 1.88 8.89
C TYR A 211 5.23 3.22 9.57
N ALA A 212 4.07 3.36 10.24
CA ALA A 212 3.73 4.56 10.98
C ALA A 212 4.74 4.85 12.10
N GLU A 213 5.06 6.12 12.29
CA GLU A 213 5.77 6.56 13.48
C GLU A 213 4.86 6.44 14.73
N PRO A 214 5.43 6.27 15.93
CA PRO A 214 4.64 6.17 17.14
C PRO A 214 3.66 7.35 17.31
N GLY A 215 2.36 7.05 17.34
CA GLY A 215 1.29 8.05 17.49
C GLY A 215 0.74 8.60 16.18
N GLU A 216 1.44 8.45 15.05
CA GLU A 216 1.08 9.01 13.73
C GLU A 216 -0.38 8.75 13.36
N LEU A 217 -0.80 7.50 13.39
CA LEU A 217 -2.16 7.13 13.00
C LEU A 217 -3.25 7.80 13.86
N LYS A 218 -3.02 7.92 15.18
CA LYS A 218 -3.96 8.58 16.09
C LYS A 218 -4.00 10.08 15.87
N GLU A 219 -2.84 10.71 15.66
CA GLU A 219 -2.72 12.15 15.39
C GLU A 219 -3.45 12.54 14.10
N HIS A 220 -3.45 11.64 13.10
CA HIS A 220 -4.15 11.83 11.84
C HIS A 220 -5.61 11.32 11.83
N GLY A 221 -6.12 10.88 12.99
CA GLY A 221 -7.54 10.60 13.18
C GLY A 221 -7.98 9.20 12.72
N ALA A 222 -7.08 8.22 12.70
CA ALA A 222 -7.50 6.82 12.57
C ALA A 222 -8.52 6.49 13.67
N TYR A 223 -9.66 5.93 13.26
CA TYR A 223 -10.78 5.64 14.17
C TYR A 223 -10.39 4.60 15.24
N LYS A 224 -9.54 3.67 14.88
CA LYS A 224 -8.97 2.62 15.73
C LYS A 224 -7.60 2.21 15.17
N VAL A 225 -6.69 1.81 16.01
CA VAL A 225 -5.41 1.19 15.61
C VAL A 225 -5.37 -0.22 16.21
N ILE A 226 -5.04 -1.20 15.38
CA ILE A 226 -4.83 -2.60 15.78
C ILE A 226 -3.36 -2.96 15.59
N ASP A 227 -2.81 -3.70 16.55
CA ASP A 227 -1.36 -3.99 16.58
C ASP A 227 -1.00 -5.35 15.96
N ARG A 228 -2.00 -6.20 15.68
CA ARG A 228 -1.79 -7.53 15.14
C ARG A 228 -2.71 -7.81 13.97
N VAL A 229 -2.19 -8.53 12.99
CA VAL A 229 -2.90 -8.93 11.76
C VAL A 229 -4.16 -9.75 12.09
N ASP A 230 -4.10 -10.65 13.07
CA ASP A 230 -5.22 -11.52 13.46
C ASP A 230 -6.44 -10.80 14.08
N GLN A 231 -6.35 -9.47 14.27
CA GLN A 231 -7.45 -8.63 14.73
C GLN A 231 -8.23 -7.98 13.56
N LEU A 232 -7.75 -8.10 12.32
CA LEU A 232 -8.22 -7.32 11.19
C LEU A 232 -9.70 -7.65 10.84
N ALA A 233 -10.00 -8.91 10.55
CA ALA A 233 -11.34 -9.32 10.11
C ALA A 233 -12.40 -9.06 11.18
N ASP A 234 -12.14 -9.38 12.43
CA ASP A 234 -13.05 -9.12 13.54
C ASP A 234 -13.32 -7.62 13.73
N THR A 235 -12.25 -6.78 13.63
CA THR A 235 -12.40 -5.32 13.77
C THR A 235 -13.21 -4.73 12.60
N VAL A 236 -12.97 -5.18 11.37
CA VAL A 236 -13.76 -4.77 10.20
C VAL A 236 -15.22 -5.19 10.34
N LYS A 237 -15.48 -6.41 10.81
CA LYS A 237 -16.83 -6.90 11.09
C LYS A 237 -17.55 -6.06 12.14
N GLU A 238 -16.89 -5.71 13.24
CA GLU A 238 -17.42 -4.83 14.28
C GLU A 238 -17.79 -3.45 13.73
N TYR A 239 -16.96 -2.89 12.84
CA TYR A 239 -17.20 -1.59 12.23
C TYR A 239 -18.46 -1.55 11.37
N PHE A 240 -18.75 -2.62 10.64
CA PHE A 240 -19.91 -2.68 9.75
C PHE A 240 -21.18 -3.23 10.40
N ALA A 241 -21.10 -3.76 11.62
CA ALA A 241 -22.27 -4.20 12.38
C ALA A 241 -23.15 -3.02 12.80
#